data_f5939e462f61cef359f9f8ed5824f32e
#
_entry.id   f5939e462f61cef359f9f8ed5824f32e
#
_cell.length_a   1.000
_cell.length_b   1.000
_cell.length_c   1.000
_cell.angle_alpha   90.00
_cell.angle_beta   90.00
_cell.angle_gamma   90.00
#
_symmetry.space_group_name_H-M   'P 1'
#
loop_
_entity.id
_entity.type
_entity.pdbx_description
1 polymer ?
#
loop_
_entity_poly.entity_id
_entity_poly.type
_entity_poly.pdbx_seq_one_letter_code
_entity_poly.pdbx_strand_id
1 'polypeptide(L)'
;MITLENFVVQCKMPWGKDGEDVLQYIGQDAYYTSELSEAKFFKTMKNANQSVSYHSRNNGFAHDFVILRVKRTFEITGIIESEKCKETRKA
;
A
#
# COMPACT_ATOMS: atom_id res chain seq x y z
N MET A 1 12.71 5.24 16.85
CA MET A 1 12.31 5.30 15.41
C MET A 1 12.41 3.93 14.78
N ILE A 2 11.36 3.48 14.15
CA ILE A 2 11.30 2.17 13.51
C ILE A 2 11.10 2.38 12.02
N THR A 3 11.97 1.77 11.21
CA THR A 3 11.86 1.85 9.75
C THR A 3 11.58 0.47 9.19
N LEU A 4 10.52 0.37 8.41
CA LEU A 4 10.14 -0.86 7.74
C LEU A 4 10.30 -0.70 6.23
N GLU A 5 10.78 -1.75 5.59
CA GLU A 5 10.89 -1.79 4.15
C GLU A 5 9.76 -2.63 3.59
N ASN A 6 9.04 -2.06 2.65
CA ASN A 6 7.90 -2.70 2.01
C ASN A 6 7.96 -2.52 0.50
N PHE A 7 7.02 -3.16 -0.17
CA PHE A 7 6.91 -3.06 -1.63
C PHE A 7 5.51 -2.62 -1.98
N VAL A 8 5.39 -1.76 -2.97
CA VAL A 8 4.10 -1.36 -3.54
C VAL A 8 4.13 -1.63 -5.03
N VAL A 9 2.97 -1.88 -5.60
CA VAL A 9 2.84 -2.10 -7.04
C VAL A 9 2.24 -0.86 -7.67
N GLN A 10 2.92 -0.34 -8.68
CA GLN A 10 2.49 0.81 -9.46
C GLN A 10 2.17 0.33 -10.86
N CYS A 11 1.15 0.89 -11.47
CA CYS A 11 0.78 0.59 -12.84
C CYS A 11 0.24 1.84 -13.52
N LYS A 12 -0.05 1.71 -14.81
CA LYS A 12 -0.68 2.79 -15.58
C LYS A 12 -2.07 2.36 -15.97
N MET A 13 -3.02 3.29 -15.87
CA MET A 13 -4.42 3.09 -16.25
C MET A 13 -4.82 4.20 -17.22
N PRO A 14 -5.60 3.88 -18.26
CA PRO A 14 -6.02 4.89 -19.24
C PRO A 14 -7.22 5.71 -18.72
N TRP A 15 -7.09 6.26 -17.54
CA TRP A 15 -8.14 6.99 -16.84
C TRP A 15 -8.02 8.49 -16.95
N GLY A 16 -6.98 8.98 -17.63
CA GLY A 16 -6.79 10.40 -17.81
C GLY A 16 -7.69 10.95 -18.91
N LYS A 17 -7.62 12.26 -19.13
CA LYS A 17 -8.37 12.92 -20.19
C LYS A 17 -7.97 12.31 -21.55
N ASP A 18 -8.96 12.01 -22.37
CA ASP A 18 -8.76 11.43 -23.70
C ASP A 18 -8.02 10.09 -23.67
N GLY A 19 -8.15 9.34 -22.57
CA GLY A 19 -7.53 8.03 -22.44
C GLY A 19 -6.05 8.07 -22.11
N GLU A 20 -5.54 9.21 -21.65
CA GLU A 20 -4.16 9.30 -21.22
C GLU A 20 -3.88 8.40 -20.04
N ASP A 21 -2.66 7.88 -19.99
CA ASP A 21 -2.24 7.03 -18.88
C ASP A 21 -2.02 7.87 -17.62
N VAL A 22 -2.55 7.38 -16.51
CA VAL A 22 -2.31 7.93 -15.19
C VAL A 22 -1.68 6.85 -14.31
N LEU A 23 -0.78 7.27 -13.43
CA LEU A 23 -0.13 6.35 -12.50
C LEU A 23 -1.10 6.02 -11.37
N GLN A 24 -1.19 4.73 -11.07
CA GLN A 24 -2.02 4.23 -10.00
C GLN A 24 -1.24 3.20 -9.20
N TYR A 25 -1.59 3.06 -7.93
CA TYR A 25 -1.04 2.02 -7.07
C TYR A 25 -2.13 1.00 -6.78
N ILE A 26 -1.75 -0.25 -6.61
CA ILE A 26 -2.68 -1.26 -6.13
C ILE A 26 -2.92 -0.99 -4.65
N GLY A 27 -4.18 -0.72 -4.31
CA GLY A 27 -4.60 -0.44 -2.95
C GLY A 27 -5.15 -1.67 -2.24
N GLN A 28 -5.82 -1.44 -1.11
CA GLN A 28 -6.45 -2.51 -0.36
C GLN A 28 -7.64 -3.07 -1.13
N ASP A 29 -7.93 -4.35 -0.91
CA ASP A 29 -9.08 -5.04 -1.51
C ASP A 29 -9.12 -4.98 -3.04
N ALA A 30 -7.96 -4.99 -3.66
CA ALA A 30 -7.77 -4.95 -5.11
C ALA A 30 -8.27 -3.67 -5.79
N TYR A 31 -8.48 -2.61 -5.03
CA TYR A 31 -8.78 -1.30 -5.60
C TYR A 31 -7.51 -0.59 -6.03
N TYR A 32 -7.66 0.39 -6.90
CA TYR A 32 -6.56 1.24 -7.35
C TYR A 32 -6.67 2.60 -6.70
N THR A 33 -5.52 3.20 -6.41
CA THR A 33 -5.46 4.52 -5.79
C THR A 33 -4.32 5.34 -6.38
N SER A 34 -4.51 6.65 -6.46
CA SER A 34 -3.45 7.56 -6.87
C SER A 34 -2.56 7.96 -5.69
N GLU A 35 -2.96 7.62 -4.46
CA GLU A 35 -2.26 8.03 -3.25
C GLU A 35 -1.36 6.92 -2.74
N LEU A 36 -0.05 7.18 -2.64
CA LEU A 36 0.89 6.19 -2.12
C LEU A 36 0.53 5.77 -0.69
N SER A 37 0.03 6.70 0.11
CA SER A 37 -0.35 6.40 1.50
C SER A 37 -1.50 5.38 1.61
N GLU A 38 -2.30 5.25 0.56
CA GLU A 38 -3.42 4.31 0.51
C GLU A 38 -3.08 3.02 -0.24
N ALA A 39 -1.87 2.92 -0.75
CA ALA A 39 -1.43 1.72 -1.45
C ALA A 39 -1.32 0.54 -0.49
N LYS A 40 -1.45 -0.66 -1.05
CA LYS A 40 -1.19 -1.86 -0.28
C LYS A 40 0.32 -2.07 -0.17
N PHE A 41 0.80 -2.23 1.05
CA PHE A 41 2.21 -2.45 1.32
C PHE A 41 2.47 -3.94 1.48
N PHE A 42 3.19 -4.51 0.54
CA PHE A 42 3.55 -5.93 0.56
C PHE A 42 4.85 -6.10 1.35
N LYS A 43 4.90 -7.15 2.16
CA LYS A 43 6.08 -7.42 2.98
C LYS A 43 7.21 -8.07 2.18
N THR A 44 6.88 -8.76 1.10
CA THR A 44 7.86 -9.50 0.30
C THR A 44 7.67 -9.24 -1.19
N MET A 45 8.74 -9.41 -1.95
CA MET A 45 8.69 -9.36 -3.41
C MET A 45 7.76 -10.42 -3.98
N LYS A 46 7.74 -11.59 -3.35
CA LYS A 46 6.89 -12.69 -3.79
C LYS A 46 5.42 -12.27 -3.79
N ASN A 47 4.98 -11.66 -2.69
CA ASN A 47 3.59 -11.21 -2.56
C ASN A 47 3.29 -10.09 -3.56
N ALA A 48 4.21 -9.16 -3.76
CA ALA A 48 4.04 -8.11 -4.76
C ALA A 48 3.92 -8.68 -6.16
N ASN A 49 4.77 -9.65 -6.51
CA ASN A 49 4.71 -10.31 -7.82
C ASN A 49 3.42 -11.08 -8.02
N GLN A 50 2.89 -11.72 -6.99
CA GLN A 50 1.59 -12.40 -7.06
C GLN A 50 0.48 -11.39 -7.36
N SER A 51 0.55 -10.22 -6.78
CA SER A 51 -0.42 -9.16 -7.04
C SER A 51 -0.34 -8.68 -8.49
N VAL A 52 0.88 -8.50 -9.01
CA VAL A 52 1.07 -8.12 -10.42
C VAL A 52 0.43 -9.18 -11.34
N SER A 53 0.69 -10.45 -11.07
CA SER A 53 0.13 -11.55 -11.88
C SER A 53 -1.39 -11.55 -11.84
N TYR A 54 -1.96 -11.36 -10.66
CA TYR A 54 -3.42 -11.30 -10.49
C TYR A 54 -4.01 -10.14 -11.30
N HIS A 55 -3.49 -8.94 -11.11
CA HIS A 55 -4.05 -7.75 -11.76
C HIS A 55 -3.81 -7.74 -13.26
N SER A 56 -2.69 -8.25 -13.73
CA SER A 56 -2.41 -8.30 -15.16
C SER A 56 -3.37 -9.24 -15.90
N ARG A 57 -3.84 -10.30 -15.21
CA ARG A 57 -4.79 -11.25 -15.79
C ARG A 57 -6.24 -10.78 -15.68
N ASN A 58 -6.56 -10.05 -14.62
CA ASN A 58 -7.95 -9.71 -14.31
C ASN A 58 -8.34 -8.29 -14.69
N ASN A 59 -7.40 -7.46 -15.10
CA ASN A 59 -7.68 -6.11 -15.54
C ASN A 59 -6.89 -5.80 -16.81
N GLY A 60 -7.57 -5.87 -17.95
CA GLY A 60 -6.94 -5.63 -19.24
C GLY A 60 -6.52 -4.18 -19.49
N PHE A 61 -6.97 -3.25 -18.66
CA PHE A 61 -6.61 -1.84 -18.82
C PHE A 61 -5.34 -1.48 -18.07
N ALA A 62 -5.02 -2.21 -17.01
CA ALA A 62 -3.81 -1.96 -16.25
C ALA A 62 -2.59 -2.48 -17.01
N HIS A 63 -1.55 -1.64 -17.13
CA HIS A 63 -0.35 -2.02 -17.84
C HIS A 63 0.86 -1.33 -17.24
N ASP A 64 2.06 -1.70 -17.71
CA ASP A 64 3.34 -1.16 -17.23
C ASP A 64 3.48 -1.28 -15.71
N PHE A 65 3.28 -2.50 -15.21
CA PHE A 65 3.43 -2.78 -13.78
C PHE A 65 4.89 -2.67 -13.36
N VAL A 66 5.13 -1.97 -12.27
CA VAL A 66 6.45 -1.93 -11.63
C VAL A 66 6.27 -2.13 -10.14
N ILE A 67 7.27 -2.72 -9.50
CA ILE A 67 7.29 -2.89 -8.05
C ILE A 67 8.28 -1.89 -7.49
N LEU A 68 7.82 -1.06 -6.57
CA LEU A 68 8.65 -0.04 -5.93
C LEU A 68 8.95 -0.47 -4.50
N ARG A 69 10.21 -0.32 -4.13
CA ARG A 69 10.65 -0.53 -2.75
C ARG A 69 10.44 0.77 -2.00
N VAL A 70 9.72 0.72 -0.89
CA VAL A 70 9.42 1.91 -0.09
C VAL A 70 9.84 1.68 1.35
N LYS A 71 10.23 2.75 2.01
CA LYS A 71 10.55 2.73 3.43
C LYS A 71 9.45 3.47 4.17
N ARG A 72 9.00 2.88 5.26
CA ARG A 72 8.06 3.52 6.16
C ARG A 72 8.73 3.69 7.51
N THR A 73 8.72 4.90 8.02
CA THR A 73 9.34 5.22 9.29
C THR A 73 8.26 5.53 10.32
N PHE A 74 8.37 4.90 11.48
CA PHE A 74 7.46 5.11 12.59
C PHE A 74 8.24 5.68 13.76
N GLU A 75 7.66 6.68 14.39
CA GLU A 75 8.27 7.34 15.54
C GLU A 75 7.25 7.39 16.66
N ILE A 76 7.66 6.94 17.84
CA ILE A 76 6.81 7.06 19.02
C ILE A 76 6.96 8.48 19.55
N THR A 77 5.86 9.25 19.48
CA THR A 77 5.86 10.65 19.89
C THR A 77 5.31 10.85 21.31
N GLY A 78 4.76 9.80 21.90
CA GLY A 78 4.22 9.89 23.24
C GLY A 78 3.54 8.60 23.63
N ILE A 79 3.16 8.52 24.91
CA ILE A 79 2.43 7.38 25.44
C ILE A 79 1.12 7.87 26.01
N ILE A 80 0.02 7.26 25.56
CA ILE A 80 -1.31 7.57 26.08
C ILE A 80 -1.88 6.28 26.65
N GLU A 81 -2.13 6.28 27.95
CA GLU A 81 -2.70 5.12 28.61
C GLU A 81 -4.19 5.02 28.32
N SER A 82 -4.65 3.82 28.00
CA SER A 82 -6.07 3.58 27.79
C SER A 82 -6.78 3.51 29.16
N GLU A 83 -8.07 3.78 29.15
CA GLU A 83 -8.90 3.64 30.34
C GLU A 83 -8.86 2.21 30.87
N LYS A 84 -8.82 1.25 29.98
CA LYS A 84 -8.75 -0.16 30.34
C LYS A 84 -7.46 -0.50 31.11
N CYS A 85 -6.34 0.07 30.72
CA CYS A 85 -5.08 -0.13 31.43
C CYS A 85 -5.12 0.49 32.80
N LYS A 86 -5.75 1.66 32.96
CA LYS A 86 -5.90 2.31 34.25
C LYS A 86 -6.74 1.48 35.22
N GLU A 87 -7.83 0.90 34.73
CA GLU A 87 -8.70 0.03 35.53
C GLU A 87 -7.93 -1.19 36.04
N THR A 88 -7.12 -1.79 35.20
CA THR A 88 -6.32 -2.94 35.57
C THR A 88 -5.33 -2.60 36.70
N ARG A 89 -4.77 -1.40 36.67
CA ARG A 89 -3.81 -0.97 37.68
C ARG A 89 -4.41 -0.74 39.06
N LYS A 90 -5.71 -0.54 39.11
CA LYS A 90 -6.40 -0.30 40.38
C LYS A 90 -6.59 -1.57 41.20
N ALA A 91 -6.39 -2.69 40.63
CA ALA A 91 -6.58 -3.98 41.28
C ALA A 91 -5.51 -4.31 42.34
#